data_d9b76cd7422d875ea3a78d96813df68c
#
_entry.id   d9b76cd7422d875ea3a78d96813df68c
#
_cell.length_a   1.000
_cell.length_b   1.000
_cell.length_c   1.000
_cell.angle_alpha   90.00
_cell.angle_beta   90.00
_cell.angle_gamma   90.00
#
_symmetry.space_group_name_H-M   'P 1'
#
loop_
_entity.id
_entity.type
_entity.pdbx_description
1 polymer ?
#
loop_
_entity_poly.entity_id
_entity_poly.type
_entity_poly.pdbx_seq_one_letter_code
_entity_poly.pdbx_strand_id
1 'polypeptide(L)'
;MSPAQTLYEFLSEASELTIVCHNNPDPDCLASALALGRIAAAAGIDTRQVLYSGDISHQQNRAFVNLLDIDLEPFDPAAVQNRDEGSLLAFVDHAVPGANNRVPEGTPVDIVIDHHPSEEIDAQFVDHREAVGATATILTEYVRELAIDLDTTLATALLFAIRRETLGFLRGATRAEYDAAGYLHDHADRDLLRQLSSPSVSGATVDAIATAIQNRTVRGSVLITHVGRTNERDALPQAADYLATLEGVDTAIVFGMLAEAIQISARSTDARVHIGDALHEAFADVGSAGGHREMAGGEVPLGIFADYTSDDTQLLAIVDQVITARLLAGLNLTDEPDDQSSPSATE
;
A
#
# COMPACT_ATOMS: atom_id res chain seq x y z
N MET A 1 -13.11 24.99 -20.47
CA MET A 1 -13.74 23.77 -19.97
C MET A 1 -12.88 23.29 -18.81
N SER A 2 -13.47 22.83 -17.73
CA SER A 2 -12.70 22.24 -16.63
C SER A 2 -12.24 20.82 -17.00
N PRO A 3 -11.22 20.27 -16.30
CA PRO A 3 -10.81 18.87 -16.50
C PRO A 3 -11.99 17.89 -16.31
N ALA A 4 -12.84 18.12 -15.30
CA ALA A 4 -14.01 17.27 -15.05
C ALA A 4 -15.00 17.24 -16.24
N GLN A 5 -15.30 18.41 -16.81
CA GLN A 5 -16.17 18.50 -17.99
C GLN A 5 -15.54 17.88 -19.23
N THR A 6 -14.23 18.08 -19.43
CA THR A 6 -13.51 17.45 -20.53
C THR A 6 -13.53 15.93 -20.43
N LEU A 7 -13.28 15.37 -19.21
CA LEU A 7 -13.40 13.94 -18.98
C LEU A 7 -14.80 13.42 -19.25
N TYR A 8 -15.83 14.12 -18.76
CA TYR A 8 -17.22 13.70 -18.95
C TYR A 8 -17.62 13.65 -20.45
N GLU A 9 -17.23 14.66 -21.23
CA GLU A 9 -17.45 14.66 -22.68
C GLU A 9 -16.68 13.51 -23.35
N PHE A 10 -15.43 13.30 -22.98
CA PHE A 10 -14.61 12.20 -23.51
C PHE A 10 -15.26 10.83 -23.22
N LEU A 11 -15.74 10.61 -22.00
CA LEU A 11 -16.46 9.39 -21.62
C LEU A 11 -17.79 9.23 -22.38
N SER A 12 -18.51 10.32 -22.67
CA SER A 12 -19.81 10.25 -23.35
C SER A 12 -19.74 9.77 -24.81
N GLU A 13 -18.55 9.77 -25.43
CA GLU A 13 -18.30 9.25 -26.75
C GLU A 13 -17.92 7.76 -26.76
N ALA A 14 -17.72 7.15 -25.58
CA ALA A 14 -17.27 5.77 -25.45
C ALA A 14 -18.42 4.80 -25.14
N SER A 15 -18.20 3.52 -25.46
CA SER A 15 -19.14 2.43 -25.21
C SER A 15 -18.78 1.61 -23.96
N GLU A 16 -17.50 1.52 -23.65
CA GLU A 16 -16.99 0.69 -22.57
C GLU A 16 -15.82 1.36 -21.85
N LEU A 17 -15.64 1.03 -20.57
CA LEU A 17 -14.52 1.51 -19.75
C LEU A 17 -13.90 0.38 -18.96
N THR A 18 -12.62 0.13 -19.19
CA THR A 18 -11.79 -0.73 -18.34
C THR A 18 -10.89 0.15 -17.47
N ILE A 19 -11.06 0.03 -16.16
CA ILE A 19 -10.21 0.73 -15.18
C ILE A 19 -9.22 -0.30 -14.63
N VAL A 20 -7.92 -0.02 -14.72
CA VAL A 20 -6.89 -0.88 -14.14
C VAL A 20 -6.32 -0.21 -12.91
N CYS A 21 -6.38 -0.90 -11.79
CA CYS A 21 -5.72 -0.54 -10.55
C CYS A 21 -4.24 -0.97 -10.57
N HIS A 22 -3.42 -0.29 -9.78
CA HIS A 22 -2.04 -0.71 -9.58
C HIS A 22 -1.93 -2.07 -8.83
N ASN A 23 -0.74 -2.67 -8.80
CA ASN A 23 -0.51 -3.93 -8.08
C ASN A 23 -0.76 -3.73 -6.58
N ASN A 24 -1.47 -4.70 -5.96
CA ASN A 24 -1.87 -4.65 -4.54
C ASN A 24 -2.62 -3.37 -4.19
N PRO A 25 -3.77 -3.09 -4.84
CA PRO A 25 -4.42 -1.80 -4.77
C PRO A 25 -4.79 -1.41 -3.32
N ASP A 26 -4.63 -0.16 -3.04
CA ASP A 26 -4.97 0.45 -1.77
C ASP A 26 -6.30 1.24 -1.84
N PRO A 27 -6.76 1.81 -0.74
CA PRO A 27 -8.01 2.56 -0.72
C PRO A 27 -8.05 3.78 -1.66
N ASP A 28 -6.91 4.43 -1.96
CA ASP A 28 -6.91 5.59 -2.85
C ASP A 28 -7.18 5.17 -4.29
N CYS A 29 -6.47 4.18 -4.78
CA CYS A 29 -6.71 3.58 -6.08
C CYS A 29 -8.14 3.03 -6.21
N LEU A 30 -8.61 2.26 -5.22
CA LEU A 30 -9.93 1.62 -5.25
C LEU A 30 -11.08 2.63 -5.20
N ALA A 31 -11.02 3.66 -4.34
CA ALA A 31 -12.04 4.71 -4.26
C ALA A 31 -12.06 5.56 -5.53
N SER A 32 -10.88 5.83 -6.09
CA SER A 32 -10.73 6.55 -7.35
C SER A 32 -11.33 5.76 -8.52
N ALA A 33 -11.11 4.45 -8.58
CA ALA A 33 -11.75 3.59 -9.57
C ALA A 33 -13.28 3.59 -9.46
N LEU A 34 -13.82 3.51 -8.23
CA LEU A 34 -15.27 3.62 -7.98
C LEU A 34 -15.81 4.96 -8.46
N ALA A 35 -15.15 6.07 -8.13
CA ALA A 35 -15.60 7.40 -8.53
C ALA A 35 -15.58 7.58 -10.05
N LEU A 36 -14.51 7.16 -10.72
CA LEU A 36 -14.44 7.19 -12.19
C LEU A 36 -15.52 6.31 -12.82
N GLY A 37 -15.77 5.13 -12.27
CA GLY A 37 -16.86 4.26 -12.71
C GLY A 37 -18.25 4.91 -12.57
N ARG A 38 -18.49 5.70 -11.50
CA ARG A 38 -19.75 6.46 -11.34
C ARG A 38 -19.87 7.62 -12.32
N ILE A 39 -18.75 8.32 -12.59
CA ILE A 39 -18.73 9.38 -13.61
C ILE A 39 -19.01 8.78 -15.00
N ALA A 40 -18.39 7.65 -15.32
CA ALA A 40 -18.61 6.94 -16.58
C ALA A 40 -20.08 6.48 -16.74
N ALA A 41 -20.69 5.96 -15.66
CA ALA A 41 -22.12 5.61 -15.65
C ALA A 41 -23.02 6.82 -15.96
N ALA A 42 -22.72 7.96 -15.35
CA ALA A 42 -23.46 9.19 -15.59
C ALA A 42 -23.25 9.73 -17.02
N ALA A 43 -22.11 9.45 -17.63
CA ALA A 43 -21.82 9.76 -19.04
C ALA A 43 -22.47 8.76 -20.03
N GLY A 44 -23.11 7.70 -19.54
CA GLY A 44 -23.87 6.73 -20.38
C GLY A 44 -23.11 5.43 -20.69
N ILE A 45 -21.99 5.16 -20.03
CA ILE A 45 -21.27 3.89 -20.19
C ILE A 45 -21.86 2.85 -19.25
N ASP A 46 -22.51 1.82 -19.82
CA ASP A 46 -23.09 0.71 -19.06
C ASP A 46 -22.06 -0.37 -18.72
N THR A 47 -21.19 -0.71 -19.67
CA THR A 47 -20.15 -1.74 -19.51
C THR A 47 -18.91 -1.12 -18.87
N ARG A 48 -18.67 -1.47 -17.61
CA ARG A 48 -17.50 -1.01 -16.84
C ARG A 48 -16.93 -2.18 -16.06
N GLN A 49 -15.60 -2.30 -16.07
CA GLN A 49 -14.89 -3.28 -15.26
C GLN A 49 -13.73 -2.63 -14.52
N VAL A 50 -13.45 -3.11 -13.32
CA VAL A 50 -12.29 -2.69 -12.53
C VAL A 50 -11.38 -3.89 -12.33
N LEU A 51 -10.18 -3.80 -12.89
CA LEU A 51 -9.19 -4.87 -12.87
C LEU A 51 -8.10 -4.57 -11.84
N TYR A 52 -7.65 -5.60 -11.13
CA TYR A 52 -6.55 -5.47 -10.17
C TYR A 52 -5.52 -6.60 -10.35
N SER A 53 -4.30 -6.34 -9.91
CA SER A 53 -3.21 -7.33 -9.90
C SER A 53 -2.59 -7.45 -8.52
N GLY A 54 -1.91 -8.57 -8.27
CA GLY A 54 -1.33 -8.87 -6.96
C GLY A 54 -2.39 -9.29 -5.95
N ASP A 55 -2.13 -9.01 -4.67
CA ASP A 55 -2.98 -9.42 -3.56
C ASP A 55 -3.56 -8.20 -2.83
N ILE A 56 -4.83 -8.26 -2.49
CA ILE A 56 -5.43 -7.33 -1.51
C ILE A 56 -5.09 -7.87 -0.12
N SER A 57 -3.81 -7.84 0.23
CA SER A 57 -3.27 -8.55 1.38
C SER A 57 -3.40 -7.77 2.69
N HIS A 58 -3.30 -6.44 2.63
CA HIS A 58 -3.40 -5.62 3.83
C HIS A 58 -4.81 -5.71 4.42
N GLN A 59 -4.92 -5.99 5.73
CA GLN A 59 -6.20 -6.19 6.42
C GLN A 59 -7.19 -5.04 6.18
N GLN A 60 -6.69 -3.80 6.19
CA GLN A 60 -7.51 -2.61 5.97
C GLN A 60 -8.01 -2.52 4.52
N ASN A 61 -7.20 -2.92 3.53
CA ASN A 61 -7.60 -2.95 2.13
C ASN A 61 -8.66 -4.05 1.89
N ARG A 62 -8.50 -5.23 2.52
CA ARG A 62 -9.54 -6.28 2.48
C ARG A 62 -10.83 -5.83 3.15
N ALA A 63 -10.73 -5.16 4.31
CA ALA A 63 -11.91 -4.61 4.97
C ALA A 63 -12.60 -3.56 4.09
N PHE A 64 -11.83 -2.72 3.40
CA PHE A 64 -12.33 -1.72 2.46
C PHE A 64 -13.13 -2.36 1.32
N VAL A 65 -12.56 -3.35 0.64
CA VAL A 65 -13.24 -4.06 -0.45
C VAL A 65 -14.49 -4.77 0.04
N ASN A 66 -14.40 -5.51 1.16
CA ASN A 66 -15.50 -6.34 1.66
C ASN A 66 -16.66 -5.51 2.26
N LEU A 67 -16.36 -4.47 3.03
CA LEU A 67 -17.37 -3.67 3.71
C LEU A 67 -18.08 -2.69 2.77
N LEU A 68 -17.42 -2.29 1.69
CA LEU A 68 -17.98 -1.41 0.66
C LEU A 68 -18.55 -2.18 -0.53
N ASP A 69 -18.44 -3.51 -0.52
CA ASP A 69 -18.92 -4.42 -1.59
C ASP A 69 -18.39 -4.00 -2.98
N ILE A 70 -17.05 -3.79 -3.05
CA ILE A 70 -16.41 -3.33 -4.28
C ILE A 70 -16.23 -4.52 -5.22
N ASP A 71 -16.82 -4.42 -6.40
CA ASP A 71 -16.69 -5.41 -7.47
C ASP A 71 -15.36 -5.24 -8.19
N LEU A 72 -14.49 -6.25 -8.09
CA LEU A 72 -13.13 -6.24 -8.63
C LEU A 72 -12.86 -7.56 -9.34
N GLU A 73 -12.28 -7.48 -10.54
CA GLU A 73 -11.87 -8.63 -11.30
C GLU A 73 -10.34 -8.78 -11.35
N PRO A 74 -9.80 -10.01 -11.26
CA PRO A 74 -8.39 -10.22 -11.50
C PRO A 74 -7.97 -9.76 -12.89
N PHE A 75 -6.80 -9.16 -13.01
CA PHE A 75 -6.27 -8.67 -14.28
C PHE A 75 -6.16 -9.78 -15.32
N ASP A 76 -6.82 -9.60 -16.45
CA ASP A 76 -6.69 -10.42 -17.65
C ASP A 76 -6.04 -9.57 -18.76
N PRO A 77 -4.87 -9.98 -19.30
CA PRO A 77 -4.25 -9.30 -20.44
C PRO A 77 -5.18 -9.16 -21.65
N ALA A 78 -6.12 -10.07 -21.85
CA ALA A 78 -7.06 -10.01 -22.96
C ALA A 78 -7.98 -8.79 -22.90
N ALA A 79 -8.35 -8.35 -21.70
CA ALA A 79 -9.22 -7.17 -21.49
C ALA A 79 -8.58 -5.85 -21.95
N VAL A 80 -7.25 -5.79 -22.00
CA VAL A 80 -6.53 -4.57 -22.43
C VAL A 80 -5.96 -4.70 -23.85
N GLN A 81 -5.73 -5.91 -24.37
CA GLN A 81 -5.17 -6.15 -25.70
C GLN A 81 -6.23 -6.22 -26.80
N ASN A 82 -7.42 -6.73 -26.50
CA ASN A 82 -8.50 -6.99 -27.46
C ASN A 82 -9.67 -6.02 -27.30
N ARG A 83 -9.39 -4.75 -27.01
CA ARG A 83 -10.42 -3.73 -26.83
C ARG A 83 -11.15 -3.43 -28.15
N ASP A 84 -12.47 -3.33 -28.08
CA ASP A 84 -13.29 -2.92 -29.21
C ASP A 84 -13.13 -1.42 -29.53
N GLU A 85 -13.51 -1.02 -30.73
CA GLU A 85 -13.58 0.40 -31.11
C GLU A 85 -14.58 1.13 -30.20
N GLY A 86 -14.11 2.20 -29.53
CA GLY A 86 -14.90 2.95 -28.54
C GLY A 86 -14.76 2.45 -27.11
N SER A 87 -13.92 1.42 -26.84
CA SER A 87 -13.56 0.98 -25.50
C SER A 87 -12.37 1.77 -24.97
N LEU A 88 -12.48 2.34 -23.76
CA LEU A 88 -11.43 3.13 -23.11
C LEU A 88 -10.69 2.33 -22.04
N LEU A 89 -9.39 2.58 -21.90
CA LEU A 89 -8.54 2.10 -20.83
C LEU A 89 -8.15 3.27 -19.91
N ALA A 90 -8.44 3.13 -18.63
CA ALA A 90 -8.15 4.16 -17.64
C ALA A 90 -7.21 3.63 -16.54
N PHE A 91 -6.28 4.49 -16.13
CA PHE A 91 -5.48 4.33 -14.93
C PHE A 91 -5.88 5.38 -13.90
N VAL A 92 -5.99 4.96 -12.66
CA VAL A 92 -6.18 5.84 -11.51
C VAL A 92 -5.13 5.51 -10.46
N ASP A 93 -4.54 6.53 -9.88
CA ASP A 93 -3.53 6.42 -8.83
C ASP A 93 -2.20 5.78 -9.28
N HIS A 94 -1.98 5.75 -10.56
CA HIS A 94 -0.74 5.43 -11.25
C HIS A 94 -0.85 5.82 -12.71
N ALA A 95 0.30 5.94 -13.44
CA ALA A 95 0.31 6.56 -14.75
C ALA A 95 0.86 5.69 -15.88
N VAL A 96 1.81 4.79 -15.63
CA VAL A 96 2.64 4.19 -16.68
C VAL A 96 2.38 2.69 -16.82
N PRO A 97 2.07 2.17 -18.04
CA PRO A 97 1.96 0.75 -18.29
C PRO A 97 3.24 -0.02 -17.92
N GLY A 98 3.09 -1.15 -17.24
CA GLY A 98 4.21 -1.98 -16.75
C GLY A 98 4.85 -1.49 -15.46
N ALA A 99 4.62 -0.22 -15.06
CA ALA A 99 5.09 0.31 -13.79
C ALA A 99 4.02 0.13 -12.71
N ASN A 100 4.28 -0.73 -11.74
CA ASN A 100 3.33 -1.08 -10.66
C ASN A 100 1.96 -1.61 -11.14
N ASN A 101 1.88 -2.13 -12.34
CA ASN A 101 0.70 -2.82 -12.89
C ASN A 101 1.15 -3.93 -13.86
N ARG A 102 0.20 -4.78 -14.33
CA ARG A 102 0.50 -5.86 -15.28
C ARG A 102 0.12 -5.54 -16.72
N VAL A 103 -0.27 -4.32 -17.00
CA VAL A 103 -0.54 -3.88 -18.36
C VAL A 103 0.80 -3.89 -19.13
N PRO A 104 0.89 -4.52 -20.30
CA PRO A 104 2.13 -4.56 -21.07
C PRO A 104 2.66 -3.16 -21.39
N GLU A 105 3.97 -2.99 -21.30
CA GLU A 105 4.62 -1.75 -21.71
C GLU A 105 4.24 -1.36 -23.15
N GLY A 106 4.03 -0.07 -23.39
CA GLY A 106 3.61 0.46 -24.68
C GLY A 106 2.13 0.22 -25.02
N THR A 107 1.31 -0.31 -24.11
CA THR A 107 -0.15 -0.35 -24.29
C THR A 107 -0.69 1.07 -24.25
N PRO A 108 -1.45 1.53 -25.29
CA PRO A 108 -2.06 2.85 -25.25
C PRO A 108 -3.08 2.96 -24.13
N VAL A 109 -2.93 3.98 -23.29
CA VAL A 109 -3.87 4.35 -22.20
C VAL A 109 -4.66 5.56 -22.65
N ASP A 110 -5.95 5.59 -22.37
CA ASP A 110 -6.82 6.67 -22.81
C ASP A 110 -7.00 7.73 -21.72
N ILE A 111 -7.07 7.31 -20.45
CA ILE A 111 -7.31 8.19 -19.30
C ILE A 111 -6.28 7.89 -18.21
N VAL A 112 -5.64 8.95 -17.70
CA VAL A 112 -4.79 8.88 -16.49
C VAL A 112 -5.22 9.99 -15.53
N ILE A 113 -5.51 9.59 -14.28
CA ILE A 113 -5.77 10.51 -13.15
C ILE A 113 -4.88 10.06 -12.00
N ASP A 114 -3.88 10.87 -11.64
CA ASP A 114 -2.85 10.47 -10.68
C ASP A 114 -2.27 11.67 -9.91
N HIS A 115 -1.72 11.40 -8.73
CA HIS A 115 -1.02 12.38 -7.91
C HIS A 115 0.45 12.02 -7.65
N HIS A 116 0.91 10.84 -8.06
CA HIS A 116 2.29 10.40 -7.85
C HIS A 116 3.26 11.08 -8.80
N PRO A 117 4.51 11.35 -8.40
CA PRO A 117 5.53 11.85 -9.32
C PRO A 117 5.71 10.93 -10.53
N SER A 118 5.60 11.49 -11.73
CA SER A 118 5.79 10.76 -12.99
C SER A 118 6.40 11.71 -14.04
N GLU A 119 7.43 11.25 -14.75
CA GLU A 119 8.15 12.09 -15.71
C GLU A 119 7.46 12.16 -17.09
N GLU A 120 6.87 11.05 -17.54
CA GLU A 120 6.19 10.97 -18.86
C GLU A 120 4.87 10.22 -18.72
N ILE A 121 3.77 10.90 -19.04
CA ILE A 121 2.42 10.33 -19.07
C ILE A 121 1.89 10.49 -20.50
N ASP A 122 1.67 9.36 -21.17
CA ASP A 122 1.11 9.33 -22.53
C ASP A 122 -0.32 8.77 -22.48
N ALA A 123 -1.31 9.69 -22.49
CA ALA A 123 -2.73 9.36 -22.56
C ALA A 123 -3.52 10.49 -23.22
N GLN A 124 -4.72 10.17 -23.73
CA GLN A 124 -5.58 11.16 -24.40
C GLN A 124 -6.17 12.17 -23.41
N PHE A 125 -6.50 11.71 -22.20
CA PHE A 125 -6.88 12.56 -21.07
C PHE A 125 -5.92 12.34 -19.91
N VAL A 126 -5.32 13.42 -19.43
CA VAL A 126 -4.41 13.39 -18.27
C VAL A 126 -4.81 14.47 -17.28
N ASP A 127 -5.06 14.07 -16.03
CA ASP A 127 -5.10 14.99 -14.88
C ASP A 127 -4.12 14.51 -13.81
N HIS A 128 -2.91 15.05 -13.87
CA HIS A 128 -1.80 14.70 -13.00
C HIS A 128 -1.46 15.87 -12.08
N ARG A 129 -1.56 15.66 -10.76
CA ARG A 129 -1.47 16.74 -9.76
C ARG A 129 -0.62 16.34 -8.55
N GLU A 130 0.69 16.45 -8.64
CA GLU A 130 1.63 16.12 -7.53
C GLU A 130 1.44 16.95 -6.26
N ALA A 131 0.77 18.11 -6.36
CA ALA A 131 0.49 18.97 -5.21
C ALA A 131 -0.74 18.52 -4.39
N VAL A 132 -1.48 17.52 -4.87
CA VAL A 132 -2.67 16.98 -4.20
C VAL A 132 -2.27 15.75 -3.39
N GLY A 133 -2.84 15.60 -2.21
CA GLY A 133 -2.45 14.55 -1.27
C GLY A 133 -3.07 13.17 -1.54
N ALA A 134 -4.02 13.07 -2.49
CA ALA A 134 -4.68 11.82 -2.87
C ALA A 134 -5.37 11.94 -4.24
N THR A 135 -5.37 10.90 -5.04
CA THR A 135 -6.14 10.81 -6.29
C THR A 135 -7.64 10.90 -6.01
N ALA A 136 -8.10 10.33 -4.90
CA ALA A 136 -9.50 10.46 -4.44
C ALA A 136 -9.93 11.92 -4.20
N THR A 137 -9.02 12.84 -3.91
CA THR A 137 -9.32 14.28 -3.83
C THR A 137 -9.69 14.82 -5.20
N ILE A 138 -8.94 14.48 -6.24
CA ILE A 138 -9.21 14.89 -7.64
C ILE A 138 -10.59 14.38 -8.07
N LEU A 139 -10.87 13.11 -7.85
CA LEU A 139 -12.14 12.49 -8.20
C LEU A 139 -13.32 13.06 -7.38
N THR A 140 -13.10 13.46 -6.13
CA THR A 140 -14.12 14.15 -5.32
C THR A 140 -14.48 15.51 -5.92
N GLU A 141 -13.49 16.27 -6.40
CA GLU A 141 -13.75 17.53 -7.11
C GLU A 141 -14.63 17.29 -8.36
N TYR A 142 -14.35 16.23 -9.13
CA TYR A 142 -15.10 15.86 -10.32
C TYR A 142 -16.54 15.46 -9.99
N VAL A 143 -16.72 14.59 -8.99
CA VAL A 143 -18.05 14.17 -8.52
C VAL A 143 -18.90 15.38 -8.13
N ARG A 144 -18.29 16.33 -7.39
CA ARG A 144 -18.96 17.56 -6.95
C ARG A 144 -19.29 18.49 -8.12
N GLU A 145 -18.34 18.75 -9.01
CA GLU A 145 -18.51 19.68 -10.14
C GLU A 145 -19.53 19.19 -11.14
N LEU A 146 -19.51 17.88 -11.47
CA LEU A 146 -20.43 17.23 -12.39
C LEU A 146 -21.79 16.90 -11.77
N ALA A 147 -21.96 17.19 -10.47
CA ALA A 147 -23.16 16.84 -9.70
C ALA A 147 -23.54 15.35 -9.83
N ILE A 148 -22.51 14.48 -9.82
CA ILE A 148 -22.72 13.03 -9.82
C ILE A 148 -23.41 12.62 -8.53
N ASP A 149 -24.32 11.65 -8.62
CA ASP A 149 -25.02 11.10 -7.44
C ASP A 149 -24.01 10.50 -6.45
N LEU A 150 -23.89 11.17 -5.30
CA LEU A 150 -22.99 10.81 -4.22
C LEU A 150 -23.73 10.00 -3.17
N ASP A 151 -23.78 8.67 -3.38
CA ASP A 151 -24.31 7.77 -2.37
C ASP A 151 -23.37 7.63 -1.15
N THR A 152 -23.88 7.05 -0.08
CA THR A 152 -23.12 6.86 1.17
C THR A 152 -21.88 5.99 0.98
N THR A 153 -21.95 4.99 0.11
CA THR A 153 -20.82 4.09 -0.18
C THR A 153 -19.68 4.85 -0.83
N LEU A 154 -19.96 5.59 -1.92
CA LEU A 154 -18.93 6.38 -2.60
C LEU A 154 -18.35 7.47 -1.71
N ALA A 155 -19.20 8.18 -0.95
CA ALA A 155 -18.76 9.20 -0.02
C ALA A 155 -17.83 8.64 1.06
N THR A 156 -18.18 7.45 1.61
CA THR A 156 -17.38 6.76 2.62
C THR A 156 -16.05 6.30 2.04
N ALA A 157 -16.07 5.72 0.83
CA ALA A 157 -14.89 5.25 0.14
C ALA A 157 -13.88 6.39 -0.08
N LEU A 158 -14.31 7.48 -0.71
CA LEU A 158 -13.48 8.64 -1.01
C LEU A 158 -12.93 9.31 0.26
N LEU A 159 -13.78 9.51 1.27
CA LEU A 159 -13.35 10.12 2.53
C LEU A 159 -12.33 9.24 3.28
N PHE A 160 -12.55 7.93 3.28
CA PHE A 160 -11.60 6.99 3.89
C PHE A 160 -10.25 7.00 3.14
N ALA A 161 -10.28 6.97 1.81
CA ALA A 161 -9.10 7.02 0.94
C ALA A 161 -8.25 8.27 1.20
N ILE A 162 -8.85 9.45 1.14
CA ILE A 162 -8.17 10.73 1.43
C ILE A 162 -7.53 10.71 2.82
N ARG A 163 -8.26 10.25 3.84
CA ARG A 163 -7.72 10.18 5.21
C ARG A 163 -6.59 9.17 5.34
N ARG A 164 -6.66 8.06 4.63
CA ARG A 164 -5.66 7.00 4.69
C ARG A 164 -4.37 7.43 4.01
N GLU A 165 -4.47 7.99 2.80
CA GLU A 165 -3.33 8.45 2.02
C GLU A 165 -2.60 9.62 2.71
N THR A 166 -3.35 10.54 3.29
CA THR A 166 -2.79 11.69 4.01
C THR A 166 -2.45 11.42 5.49
N LEU A 167 -2.50 10.18 5.96
CA LEU A 167 -2.32 9.83 7.38
C LEU A 167 -3.19 10.67 8.33
N GLY A 168 -4.46 10.83 8.01
CA GLY A 168 -5.38 11.66 8.77
C GLY A 168 -5.09 13.16 8.65
N PHE A 169 -4.67 13.61 7.47
CA PHE A 169 -4.29 14.99 7.12
C PHE A 169 -2.96 15.45 7.73
N LEU A 170 -2.09 14.53 8.13
CA LEU A 170 -0.77 14.84 8.69
C LEU A 170 0.34 14.81 7.63
N ARG A 171 0.10 14.18 6.46
CA ARG A 171 1.07 14.05 5.37
C ARG A 171 0.46 14.52 4.05
N GLY A 172 1.14 15.41 3.33
CA GLY A 172 0.76 15.84 1.97
C GLY A 172 -0.58 16.54 1.83
N ALA A 173 -1.33 16.74 2.93
CA ALA A 173 -2.64 17.38 2.88
C ALA A 173 -2.52 18.87 2.60
N THR A 174 -3.30 19.34 1.65
CA THR A 174 -3.48 20.74 1.28
C THR A 174 -4.91 21.17 1.59
N ARG A 175 -5.26 22.39 1.19
CA ARG A 175 -6.65 22.85 1.32
C ARG A 175 -7.63 21.99 0.52
N ALA A 176 -7.20 21.38 -0.59
CA ALA A 176 -8.06 20.57 -1.43
C ALA A 176 -8.59 19.33 -0.67
N GLU A 177 -7.75 18.64 0.11
CA GLU A 177 -8.16 17.50 0.93
C GLU A 177 -9.17 17.89 2.00
N TYR A 178 -9.01 19.04 2.65
CA TYR A 178 -9.96 19.52 3.65
C TYR A 178 -11.31 19.93 3.02
N ASP A 179 -11.30 20.57 1.85
CA ASP A 179 -12.50 20.97 1.12
C ASP A 179 -13.25 19.71 0.59
N ALA A 180 -12.52 18.72 0.07
CA ALA A 180 -13.06 17.42 -0.34
C ALA A 180 -13.64 16.66 0.84
N ALA A 181 -12.89 16.54 1.93
CA ALA A 181 -13.35 15.85 3.14
C ALA A 181 -14.59 16.52 3.76
N GLY A 182 -14.66 17.84 3.77
CA GLY A 182 -15.83 18.60 4.24
C GLY A 182 -17.07 18.28 3.41
N TYR A 183 -16.93 18.21 2.08
CA TYR A 183 -18.02 17.85 1.17
C TYR A 183 -18.50 16.40 1.37
N LEU A 184 -17.55 15.46 1.50
CA LEU A 184 -17.88 14.03 1.66
C LEU A 184 -18.45 13.71 3.03
N HIS A 185 -18.08 14.44 4.08
CA HIS A 185 -18.41 14.16 5.48
C HIS A 185 -19.92 14.09 5.73
N ASP A 186 -20.71 14.92 5.06
CA ASP A 186 -22.15 15.01 5.26
C ASP A 186 -22.91 13.81 4.64
N HIS A 187 -22.23 13.07 3.74
CA HIS A 187 -22.78 11.92 3.02
C HIS A 187 -22.22 10.58 3.50
N ALA A 188 -21.05 10.58 4.16
CA ALA A 188 -20.34 9.37 4.55
C ALA A 188 -20.92 8.69 5.80
N ASP A 189 -20.86 7.36 5.84
CA ASP A 189 -21.20 6.54 7.01
C ASP A 189 -20.07 6.57 8.05
N ARG A 190 -20.34 7.21 9.19
CA ARG A 190 -19.36 7.36 10.28
C ARG A 190 -19.05 6.04 10.98
N ASP A 191 -20.01 5.10 11.03
CA ASP A 191 -19.82 3.82 11.67
C ASP A 191 -18.95 2.92 10.80
N LEU A 192 -19.19 2.96 9.49
CA LEU A 192 -18.36 2.28 8.51
C LEU A 192 -16.94 2.86 8.45
N LEU A 193 -16.77 4.18 8.50
CA LEU A 193 -15.45 4.81 8.60
C LEU A 193 -14.69 4.36 9.85
N ARG A 194 -15.36 4.18 11.00
CA ARG A 194 -14.72 3.64 12.21
C ARG A 194 -14.29 2.19 12.02
N GLN A 195 -15.13 1.34 11.42
CA GLN A 195 -14.80 -0.05 11.14
C GLN A 195 -13.61 -0.18 10.19
N LEU A 196 -13.56 0.63 9.14
CA LEU A 196 -12.45 0.69 8.19
C LEU A 196 -11.16 1.19 8.85
N SER A 197 -11.25 2.16 9.75
CA SER A 197 -10.08 2.73 10.46
C SER A 197 -9.48 1.77 11.50
N SER A 198 -10.27 0.84 12.01
CA SER A 198 -9.86 -0.11 13.05
C SER A 198 -10.44 -1.48 12.76
N PRO A 199 -10.00 -2.15 11.68
CA PRO A 199 -10.50 -3.48 11.33
C PRO A 199 -10.15 -4.49 12.42
N SER A 200 -11.03 -5.49 12.60
CA SER A 200 -10.79 -6.57 13.56
C SER A 200 -9.54 -7.35 13.18
N VAL A 201 -8.70 -7.65 14.14
CA VAL A 201 -7.53 -8.51 13.97
C VAL A 201 -7.87 -9.97 14.31
N SER A 202 -7.25 -10.93 13.63
CA SER A 202 -7.39 -12.34 13.97
C SER A 202 -6.65 -12.68 15.27
N GLY A 203 -7.07 -13.75 15.97
CA GLY A 203 -6.33 -14.24 17.11
C GLY A 203 -4.88 -14.60 16.75
N ALA A 204 -4.67 -15.20 15.57
CA ALA A 204 -3.34 -15.54 15.07
C ALA A 204 -2.46 -14.30 14.82
N THR A 205 -3.05 -13.20 14.33
CA THR A 205 -2.33 -11.91 14.23
C THR A 205 -1.92 -11.38 15.60
N VAL A 206 -2.80 -11.46 16.60
CA VAL A 206 -2.48 -11.04 17.97
C VAL A 206 -1.34 -11.90 18.55
N ASP A 207 -1.38 -13.21 18.35
CA ASP A 207 -0.32 -14.13 18.81
C ASP A 207 1.02 -13.85 18.13
N ALA A 208 1.01 -13.53 16.82
CA ALA A 208 2.21 -13.14 16.09
C ALA A 208 2.80 -11.82 16.61
N ILE A 209 1.96 -10.82 16.88
CA ILE A 209 2.40 -9.54 17.49
C ILE A 209 2.97 -9.79 18.89
N ALA A 210 2.34 -10.63 19.71
CA ALA A 210 2.84 -10.99 21.03
C ALA A 210 4.22 -11.67 20.94
N THR A 211 4.40 -12.55 19.95
CA THR A 211 5.69 -13.21 19.67
C THR A 211 6.76 -12.19 19.26
N ALA A 212 6.42 -11.25 18.38
CA ALA A 212 7.32 -10.17 17.99
C ALA A 212 7.75 -9.30 19.18
N ILE A 213 6.81 -8.98 20.08
CA ILE A 213 7.10 -8.21 21.29
C ILE A 213 8.08 -8.97 22.20
N GLN A 214 7.91 -10.28 22.36
CA GLN A 214 8.76 -11.11 23.24
C GLN A 214 10.19 -11.29 22.70
N ASN A 215 10.33 -11.44 21.38
CA ASN A 215 11.61 -11.74 20.73
C ASN A 215 12.39 -10.48 20.28
N ARG A 216 11.88 -9.29 20.61
CA ARG A 216 12.49 -8.05 20.15
C ARG A 216 13.91 -7.82 20.68
N THR A 217 14.78 -7.40 19.82
CA THR A 217 16.13 -6.92 20.14
C THR A 217 16.22 -5.46 19.69
N VAL A 218 16.70 -4.58 20.58
CA VAL A 218 16.86 -3.15 20.30
C VAL A 218 18.35 -2.82 20.32
N ARG A 219 18.84 -2.17 19.27
CA ARG A 219 20.23 -1.66 19.16
C ARG A 219 20.16 -0.19 18.76
N GLY A 220 20.52 0.70 19.67
CA GLY A 220 20.30 2.13 19.47
C GLY A 220 18.81 2.42 19.32
N SER A 221 18.41 3.00 18.19
CA SER A 221 16.99 3.25 17.85
C SER A 221 16.39 2.23 16.87
N VAL A 222 17.10 1.12 16.59
CA VAL A 222 16.66 0.06 15.69
C VAL A 222 16.18 -1.15 16.46
N LEU A 223 14.94 -1.55 16.22
CA LEU A 223 14.32 -2.76 16.74
C LEU A 223 14.22 -3.81 15.64
N ILE A 224 14.76 -5.01 15.89
CA ILE A 224 14.65 -6.17 15.01
C ILE A 224 13.98 -7.29 15.79
N THR A 225 13.03 -7.99 15.16
CA THR A 225 12.30 -9.10 15.78
C THR A 225 11.72 -10.06 14.75
N HIS A 226 11.27 -11.22 15.25
CA HIS A 226 10.57 -12.21 14.42
C HIS A 226 9.26 -12.68 15.06
N VAL A 227 8.32 -13.10 14.22
CA VAL A 227 7.04 -13.69 14.63
C VAL A 227 7.07 -15.22 14.61
N GLY A 228 8.21 -15.83 14.30
CA GLY A 228 8.32 -17.28 14.11
C GLY A 228 7.77 -17.73 12.76
N ARG A 229 7.17 -18.93 12.72
CA ARG A 229 6.42 -19.41 11.56
C ARG A 229 4.96 -18.98 11.69
N THR A 230 4.40 -18.39 10.65
CA THR A 230 3.02 -17.92 10.63
C THR A 230 2.40 -18.14 9.25
N ASN A 231 1.08 -18.22 9.20
CA ASN A 231 0.30 -18.17 7.95
C ASN A 231 -0.35 -16.80 7.74
N GLU A 232 -0.14 -15.87 8.69
CA GLU A 232 -0.73 -14.54 8.70
C GLU A 232 0.28 -13.53 8.15
N ARG A 233 0.31 -13.34 6.84
CA ARG A 233 1.23 -12.39 6.19
C ARG A 233 1.08 -10.97 6.75
N ASP A 234 -0.16 -10.56 7.02
CA ASP A 234 -0.47 -9.22 7.51
C ASP A 234 -0.05 -8.98 8.96
N ALA A 235 0.29 -10.02 9.71
CA ALA A 235 0.77 -9.86 11.07
C ALA A 235 2.13 -9.14 11.13
N LEU A 236 2.98 -9.29 10.09
CA LEU A 236 4.30 -8.67 10.08
C LEU A 236 4.23 -7.14 9.96
N PRO A 237 3.54 -6.55 8.96
CA PRO A 237 3.40 -5.11 8.90
C PRO A 237 2.66 -4.53 10.12
N GLN A 238 1.65 -5.22 10.66
CA GLN A 238 0.96 -4.76 11.87
C GLN A 238 1.87 -4.78 13.09
N ALA A 239 2.70 -5.81 13.25
CA ALA A 239 3.70 -5.86 14.31
C ALA A 239 4.75 -4.74 14.13
N ALA A 240 5.19 -4.47 12.90
CA ALA A 240 6.12 -3.39 12.62
C ALA A 240 5.52 -2.02 12.94
N ASP A 241 4.27 -1.77 12.53
CA ASP A 241 3.53 -0.54 12.85
C ASP A 241 3.40 -0.34 14.37
N TYR A 242 3.06 -1.41 15.11
CA TYR A 242 2.94 -1.35 16.56
C TYR A 242 4.28 -1.09 17.25
N LEU A 243 5.33 -1.82 16.87
CA LEU A 243 6.65 -1.72 17.48
C LEU A 243 7.38 -0.42 17.12
N ALA A 244 7.08 0.21 15.99
CA ALA A 244 7.58 1.54 15.64
C ALA A 244 7.04 2.65 16.57
N THR A 245 5.99 2.37 17.37
CA THR A 245 5.48 3.32 18.37
C THR A 245 6.22 3.24 19.72
N LEU A 246 7.16 2.32 19.87
CA LEU A 246 7.90 2.14 21.11
C LEU A 246 8.86 3.34 21.32
N GLU A 247 8.85 3.89 22.53
CA GLU A 247 9.74 5.01 22.89
C GLU A 247 11.22 4.65 22.64
N GLY A 248 11.92 5.51 21.93
CA GLY A 248 13.33 5.33 21.56
C GLY A 248 13.57 4.43 20.36
N VAL A 249 12.52 3.96 19.67
CA VAL A 249 12.61 3.20 18.44
C VAL A 249 12.23 4.09 17.26
N ASP A 250 13.19 4.34 16.35
CA ASP A 250 12.96 5.08 15.10
C ASP A 250 12.81 4.13 13.91
N THR A 251 13.32 2.89 14.02
CA THR A 251 13.21 1.87 12.97
C THR A 251 12.79 0.54 13.58
N ALA A 252 11.71 -0.05 13.08
CA ALA A 252 11.22 -1.36 13.48
C ALA A 252 11.20 -2.32 12.28
N ILE A 253 11.86 -3.47 12.40
CA ILE A 253 11.94 -4.50 11.38
C ILE A 253 11.43 -5.81 11.97
N VAL A 254 10.40 -6.36 11.32
CA VAL A 254 9.76 -7.61 11.71
C VAL A 254 9.87 -8.60 10.57
N PHE A 255 10.28 -9.82 10.86
CA PHE A 255 10.30 -10.90 9.89
C PHE A 255 9.64 -12.17 10.43
N GLY A 256 9.30 -13.09 9.51
CA GLY A 256 8.71 -14.37 9.85
C GLY A 256 8.76 -15.35 8.69
N MET A 257 8.68 -16.63 9.00
CA MET A 257 8.63 -17.70 8.00
C MET A 257 7.18 -17.94 7.58
N LEU A 258 6.89 -17.72 6.30
CA LEU A 258 5.59 -17.98 5.67
C LEU A 258 5.78 -18.97 4.54
N ALA A 259 5.10 -20.12 4.60
CA ALA A 259 5.23 -21.18 3.60
C ALA A 259 6.72 -21.46 3.29
N GLU A 260 7.17 -21.14 2.08
CA GLU A 260 8.50 -21.44 1.56
C GLU A 260 9.47 -20.22 1.59
N ALA A 261 9.07 -19.14 2.23
CA ALA A 261 9.85 -17.89 2.25
C ALA A 261 9.89 -17.23 3.62
N ILE A 262 10.89 -16.41 3.84
CA ILE A 262 10.98 -15.44 4.93
C ILE A 262 10.41 -14.12 4.42
N GLN A 263 9.37 -13.62 5.05
CA GLN A 263 8.81 -12.31 4.77
C GLN A 263 9.36 -11.29 5.75
N ILE A 264 9.62 -10.08 5.27
CA ILE A 264 10.17 -8.98 6.06
C ILE A 264 9.27 -7.76 5.89
N SER A 265 9.00 -7.06 6.98
CA SER A 265 8.30 -5.77 6.97
C SER A 265 9.05 -4.79 7.85
N ALA A 266 9.28 -3.58 7.34
CA ALA A 266 10.05 -2.56 8.03
C ALA A 266 9.34 -1.21 8.01
N ARG A 267 9.55 -0.45 9.10
CA ARG A 267 9.10 0.93 9.27
C ARG A 267 10.26 1.77 9.79
N SER A 268 10.39 3.00 9.31
CA SER A 268 11.37 3.94 9.82
C SER A 268 10.81 5.36 9.84
N THR A 269 11.04 6.07 10.93
CA THR A 269 10.81 7.52 11.05
C THR A 269 12.13 8.30 11.06
N ASP A 270 13.27 7.61 11.02
CA ASP A 270 14.59 8.24 10.97
C ASP A 270 14.85 8.83 9.58
N ALA A 271 14.89 10.15 9.49
CA ALA A 271 15.17 10.84 8.23
C ALA A 271 16.56 10.53 7.61
N ARG A 272 17.48 9.95 8.39
CA ARG A 272 18.83 9.55 7.95
C ARG A 272 18.82 8.17 7.28
N VAL A 273 17.76 7.38 7.49
CA VAL A 273 17.64 6.02 6.98
C VAL A 273 16.65 5.99 5.82
N HIS A 274 17.05 5.46 4.68
CA HIS A 274 16.14 5.05 3.61
C HIS A 274 15.92 3.54 3.73
N ILE A 275 14.84 3.14 4.43
CA ILE A 275 14.66 1.73 4.79
C ILE A 275 14.51 0.80 3.58
N GLY A 276 13.96 1.32 2.46
CA GLY A 276 13.88 0.59 1.19
C GLY A 276 15.24 0.22 0.63
N ASP A 277 16.18 1.18 0.61
CA ASP A 277 17.54 0.96 0.11
C ASP A 277 18.30 0.01 1.03
N ALA A 278 18.18 0.19 2.35
CA ALA A 278 18.83 -0.68 3.34
C ALA A 278 18.38 -2.15 3.22
N LEU A 279 17.07 -2.40 3.01
CA LEU A 279 16.56 -3.74 2.78
C LEU A 279 17.02 -4.30 1.42
N HIS A 280 17.05 -3.47 0.39
CA HIS A 280 17.57 -3.88 -0.92
C HIS A 280 19.04 -4.30 -0.82
N GLU A 281 19.89 -3.48 -0.19
CA GLU A 281 21.30 -3.81 0.02
C GLU A 281 21.47 -5.11 0.83
N ALA A 282 20.64 -5.33 1.84
CA ALA A 282 20.71 -6.52 2.68
C ALA A 282 20.33 -7.82 1.95
N PHE A 283 19.42 -7.78 0.97
CA PHE A 283 18.77 -8.99 0.45
C PHE A 283 18.72 -9.15 -1.06
N ALA A 284 19.16 -8.18 -1.88
CA ALA A 284 19.07 -8.26 -3.35
C ALA A 284 19.81 -9.45 -3.97
N ASP A 285 20.80 -10.00 -3.29
CA ASP A 285 21.58 -11.18 -3.72
C ASP A 285 20.92 -12.53 -3.42
N VAL A 286 19.92 -12.55 -2.52
CA VAL A 286 19.28 -13.80 -2.04
C VAL A 286 17.75 -13.80 -2.12
N GLY A 287 17.14 -12.68 -2.48
CA GLY A 287 15.70 -12.52 -2.53
C GLY A 287 15.26 -11.26 -3.25
N SER A 288 14.09 -10.78 -2.93
CA SER A 288 13.57 -9.49 -3.37
C SER A 288 13.28 -8.61 -2.16
N ALA A 289 13.79 -7.38 -2.15
CA ALA A 289 13.51 -6.44 -1.09
C ALA A 289 13.64 -5.01 -1.60
N GLY A 290 12.85 -4.09 -1.02
CA GLY A 290 12.83 -2.68 -1.36
C GLY A 290 11.63 -1.97 -0.78
N GLY A 291 11.45 -0.71 -1.18
CA GLY A 291 10.35 0.12 -0.70
C GLY A 291 10.71 1.59 -0.72
N HIS A 292 9.97 2.35 0.08
CA HIS A 292 10.15 3.79 0.25
C HIS A 292 11.04 4.11 1.46
N ARG A 293 11.26 5.39 1.70
CA ARG A 293 12.08 5.86 2.83
C ARG A 293 11.55 5.37 4.19
N GLU A 294 10.23 5.39 4.38
CA GLU A 294 9.59 5.12 5.67
C GLU A 294 9.03 3.70 5.80
N MET A 295 8.79 3.02 4.68
CA MET A 295 8.21 1.68 4.64
C MET A 295 8.92 0.81 3.60
N ALA A 296 9.22 -0.42 3.99
CA ALA A 296 9.83 -1.39 3.10
C ALA A 296 9.39 -2.81 3.42
N GLY A 297 9.55 -3.69 2.43
CA GLY A 297 9.29 -5.11 2.57
C GLY A 297 10.32 -5.95 1.85
N GLY A 298 10.36 -7.23 2.15
CA GLY A 298 11.25 -8.16 1.48
C GLY A 298 10.75 -9.60 1.59
N GLU A 299 11.20 -10.40 0.65
CA GLU A 299 10.95 -11.83 0.60
C GLU A 299 12.25 -12.56 0.27
N VAL A 300 12.63 -13.50 1.13
CA VAL A 300 13.81 -14.34 0.95
C VAL A 300 13.36 -15.81 0.92
N PRO A 301 13.53 -16.52 -0.21
CA PRO A 301 13.18 -17.94 -0.30
C PRO A 301 13.95 -18.77 0.72
N LEU A 302 13.26 -19.71 1.40
CA LEU A 302 13.92 -20.69 2.29
C LEU A 302 14.78 -21.70 1.51
N GLY A 303 14.55 -21.84 0.19
CA GLY A 303 15.29 -22.75 -0.66
C GLY A 303 15.23 -24.18 -0.14
N ILE A 304 16.40 -24.82 0.05
CA ILE A 304 16.48 -26.22 0.54
C ILE A 304 15.93 -26.39 1.97
N PHE A 305 15.70 -25.34 2.70
CA PHE A 305 15.16 -25.39 4.07
C PHE A 305 13.62 -25.31 4.11
N ALA A 306 12.95 -25.15 2.96
CA ALA A 306 11.48 -25.09 2.90
C ALA A 306 10.84 -26.39 3.43
N ASP A 307 11.44 -27.54 3.10
CA ASP A 307 10.98 -28.88 3.52
C ASP A 307 11.51 -29.31 4.89
N TYR A 308 12.25 -28.43 5.59
CA TYR A 308 12.80 -28.75 6.90
C TYR A 308 11.70 -28.69 7.97
N THR A 309 11.16 -29.84 8.32
CA THR A 309 10.00 -29.96 9.23
C THR A 309 10.35 -30.57 10.59
N SER A 310 11.61 -30.97 10.82
CA SER A 310 11.97 -31.75 11.98
C SER A 310 12.09 -30.92 13.28
N ASP A 311 12.45 -29.64 13.19
CA ASP A 311 12.54 -28.72 14.33
C ASP A 311 12.50 -27.26 13.87
N ASP A 312 11.32 -26.65 13.92
CA ASP A 312 11.14 -25.22 13.58
C ASP A 312 11.98 -24.29 14.49
N THR A 313 12.27 -24.71 15.72
CA THR A 313 13.06 -23.89 16.66
C THR A 313 14.50 -23.73 16.21
N GLN A 314 15.11 -24.80 15.70
CA GLN A 314 16.49 -24.74 15.20
C GLN A 314 16.58 -23.96 13.89
N LEU A 315 15.64 -24.17 12.99
CA LEU A 315 15.59 -23.39 11.75
C LEU A 315 15.39 -21.91 12.02
N LEU A 316 14.46 -21.59 12.92
CA LEU A 316 14.17 -20.22 13.29
C LEU A 316 15.40 -19.52 13.93
N ALA A 317 16.16 -20.22 14.76
CA ALA A 317 17.38 -19.66 15.35
C ALA A 317 18.45 -19.32 14.29
N ILE A 318 18.59 -20.16 13.25
CA ILE A 318 19.48 -19.88 12.12
C ILE A 318 18.96 -18.71 11.29
N VAL A 319 17.66 -18.68 10.98
CA VAL A 319 17.03 -17.60 10.24
C VAL A 319 17.19 -16.27 10.99
N ASP A 320 16.91 -16.26 12.28
CA ASP A 320 17.06 -15.06 13.12
C ASP A 320 18.49 -14.52 13.07
N GLN A 321 19.47 -15.38 13.29
CA GLN A 321 20.90 -14.97 13.24
C GLN A 321 21.29 -14.41 11.88
N VAL A 322 20.90 -15.07 10.78
CA VAL A 322 21.31 -14.66 9.42
C VAL A 322 20.60 -13.39 9.00
N ILE A 323 19.29 -13.31 9.21
CA ILE A 323 18.50 -12.12 8.83
C ILE A 323 18.92 -10.92 9.63
N THR A 324 19.07 -11.07 10.96
CA THR A 324 19.54 -9.97 11.82
C THR A 324 20.92 -9.48 11.43
N ALA A 325 21.87 -10.37 11.14
CA ALA A 325 23.20 -9.97 10.70
C ALA A 325 23.19 -9.18 9.38
N ARG A 326 22.40 -9.61 8.39
CA ARG A 326 22.24 -8.91 7.11
C ARG A 326 21.57 -7.54 7.29
N LEU A 327 20.54 -7.45 8.12
CA LEU A 327 19.85 -6.19 8.42
C LEU A 327 20.79 -5.18 9.09
N LEU A 328 21.60 -5.62 10.07
CA LEU A 328 22.57 -4.76 10.73
C LEU A 328 23.66 -4.27 9.75
N ALA A 329 24.10 -5.12 8.83
CA ALA A 329 25.05 -4.74 7.79
C ALA A 329 24.43 -3.71 6.80
N GLY A 330 23.24 -3.94 6.30
CA GLY A 330 22.52 -3.02 5.39
C GLY A 330 22.17 -1.67 6.04
N LEU A 331 22.02 -1.64 7.36
CA LEU A 331 21.82 -0.41 8.13
C LEU A 331 23.15 0.26 8.57
N ASN A 332 24.30 -0.29 8.20
CA ASN A 332 25.62 0.15 8.65
C ASN A 332 25.79 0.15 10.19
N LEU A 333 25.10 -0.76 10.88
CA LEU A 333 25.18 -0.99 12.31
C LEU A 333 26.09 -2.20 12.54
N THR A 334 27.41 -1.99 12.56
CA THR A 334 28.38 -3.04 12.91
C THR A 334 28.33 -3.35 14.40
N ASP A 335 28.59 -4.61 14.78
CA ASP A 335 28.78 -5.02 16.17
C ASP A 335 30.00 -4.28 16.77
N GLU A 336 29.81 -3.11 17.34
CA GLU A 336 30.71 -2.68 18.40
C GLU A 336 30.28 -3.41 19.67
N PRO A 337 31.16 -4.20 20.32
CA PRO A 337 30.85 -4.81 21.60
C PRO A 337 30.54 -3.69 22.59
N ASP A 338 29.40 -3.79 23.28
CA ASP A 338 29.02 -2.95 24.42
C ASP A 338 30.22 -2.82 25.37
N ASP A 339 30.92 -1.69 25.32
CA ASP A 339 31.89 -1.31 26.32
C ASP A 339 31.15 -0.89 27.60
N GLN A 340 30.64 -1.91 28.32
CA GLN A 340 30.26 -1.73 29.71
C GLN A 340 31.51 -1.58 30.56
N SER A 341 32.19 -0.46 30.41
CA SER A 341 33.16 -0.02 31.40
C SER A 341 32.44 0.35 32.68
N SER A 342 32.50 -0.55 33.64
CA SER A 342 32.12 -0.36 35.03
C SER A 342 32.60 0.98 35.59
N PRO A 343 31.78 1.72 36.32
CA PRO A 343 32.30 2.83 37.10
C PRO A 343 33.21 2.26 38.20
N SER A 344 34.50 2.56 38.10
CA SER A 344 35.47 2.33 39.17
C SER A 344 35.00 3.02 40.45
N ALA A 345 34.76 2.22 41.47
CA ALA A 345 34.74 2.69 42.85
C ALA A 345 36.13 3.28 43.19
N THR A 346 36.16 4.54 43.55
CA THR A 346 37.27 5.13 44.27
C THR A 346 36.73 6.06 45.35
N GLU A 347 36.98 5.63 46.56
CA GLU A 347 37.18 6.30 47.88
C GLU A 347 36.45 7.62 48.15
#